data_cb6e3e22485a7f5382f5f9e87d3a792b
#
_entry.id   cb6e3e22485a7f5382f5f9e87d3a792b
#
_cell.length_a   1.000
_cell.length_b   1.000
_cell.length_c   1.000
_cell.angle_alpha   90.00
_cell.angle_beta   90.00
_cell.angle_gamma   90.00
#
_symmetry.space_group_name_H-M   'P 1'
#
loop_
_entity.id
_entity.type
_entity.pdbx_description
1 polymer ?
#
loop_
_entity_poly.entity_id
_entity_poly.type
_entity_poly.pdbx_seq_one_letter_code
_entity_poly.pdbx_strand_id
1 'polypeptide(L)'
;FRVHNPAIFHKSIQDIAQLSYPKFVISRIWREGKVSIPTSDKVLEEADRLLVITTEKDVPALTILFGEQENRDWNKEDIDWNAIDSQLISKHIIITNTEINGKKLGSLRLRNTYGINISRVLRSGVQLLATPNLVLQLGDRLTIVGEAAAIQNVEKVLGNTVKTLKDPNLASIFIGIVLGLMVGSIPIAIPGISSPVKLGLAGGPIIVGILIGCYGPRLHMLTYTTRSASLMLRGIGLSLYLACL
;
A
#
# COMPACT_ATOMS: atom_id res chain seq x y z
N PHE A 1 -0.25 10.43 -19.19
CA PHE A 1 -0.25 9.88 -20.55
C PHE A 1 -1.43 10.42 -21.33
N ARG A 2 -1.23 10.64 -22.62
CA ARG A 2 -2.28 10.92 -23.57
C ARG A 2 -2.53 9.66 -24.41
N VAL A 3 -3.79 9.24 -24.49
CA VAL A 3 -4.15 7.99 -25.20
C VAL A 3 -4.08 8.20 -26.69
N HIS A 4 -3.15 7.48 -27.34
CA HIS A 4 -2.94 7.50 -28.80
C HIS A 4 -2.88 6.10 -29.41
N ASN A 5 -2.82 5.04 -28.59
CA ASN A 5 -2.72 3.68 -29.10
C ASN A 5 -4.10 3.14 -29.52
N PRO A 6 -4.33 2.91 -30.83
CA PRO A 6 -5.62 2.41 -31.30
C PRO A 6 -6.01 1.03 -30.72
N ALA A 7 -5.03 0.24 -30.31
CA ALA A 7 -5.26 -1.10 -29.77
C ALA A 7 -6.04 -1.11 -28.45
N ILE A 8 -6.11 0.03 -27.75
CA ILE A 8 -6.83 0.17 -26.47
C ILE A 8 -8.10 1.02 -26.60
N PHE A 9 -8.39 1.60 -27.76
CA PHE A 9 -9.64 2.32 -27.98
C PHE A 9 -10.84 1.40 -27.80
N HIS A 10 -11.88 1.92 -27.19
CA HIS A 10 -13.12 1.20 -26.89
C HIS A 10 -12.96 -0.04 -26.01
N LYS A 11 -11.79 -0.23 -25.37
CA LYS A 11 -11.59 -1.28 -24.36
C LYS A 11 -11.83 -0.74 -22.98
N SER A 12 -12.37 -1.58 -22.08
CA SER A 12 -12.52 -1.22 -20.68
C SER A 12 -11.16 -1.21 -19.97
N ILE A 13 -11.07 -0.40 -18.93
CA ILE A 13 -9.84 -0.38 -18.09
C ILE A 13 -9.53 -1.76 -17.53
N GLN A 14 -10.58 -2.55 -17.21
CA GLN A 14 -10.41 -3.91 -16.72
C GLN A 14 -9.76 -4.82 -17.75
N ASP A 15 -10.20 -4.76 -19.00
CA ASP A 15 -9.64 -5.56 -20.09
C ASP A 15 -8.17 -5.19 -20.34
N ILE A 16 -7.88 -3.88 -20.36
CA ILE A 16 -6.50 -3.39 -20.54
C ILE A 16 -5.61 -3.85 -19.39
N ALA A 17 -6.09 -3.80 -18.14
CA ALA A 17 -5.34 -4.24 -16.98
C ALA A 17 -5.09 -5.75 -16.94
N GLN A 18 -5.97 -6.56 -17.55
CA GLN A 18 -5.78 -8.01 -17.68
C GLN A 18 -4.78 -8.38 -18.78
N LEU A 19 -4.75 -7.61 -19.86
CA LEU A 19 -3.87 -7.86 -21.01
C LEU A 19 -2.45 -7.38 -20.78
N SER A 20 -2.24 -6.45 -19.84
CA SER A 20 -0.95 -5.80 -19.68
C SER A 20 -0.22 -6.23 -18.41
N TYR A 21 1.03 -6.59 -18.62
CA TYR A 21 2.08 -6.52 -17.63
C TYR A 21 2.94 -5.33 -18.04
N PRO A 22 2.83 -4.20 -17.41
CA PRO A 22 3.09 -3.88 -16.02
C PRO A 22 1.85 -3.50 -15.19
N LYS A 23 2.02 -3.46 -13.85
CA LYS A 23 0.97 -3.05 -12.93
C LYS A 23 0.85 -1.54 -12.88
N PHE A 24 -0.36 -1.04 -13.02
CA PHE A 24 -0.67 0.38 -12.94
C PHE A 24 -2.00 0.65 -12.26
N VAL A 25 -2.22 1.88 -11.84
CA VAL A 25 -3.50 2.39 -11.33
C VAL A 25 -3.81 3.70 -12.02
N ILE A 26 -4.92 3.77 -12.76
CA ILE A 26 -5.40 5.04 -13.33
C ILE A 26 -6.14 5.78 -12.21
N SER A 27 -5.64 6.96 -11.85
CA SER A 27 -6.20 7.80 -10.79
C SER A 27 -7.30 8.71 -11.30
N ARG A 28 -7.10 9.34 -12.44
CA ARG A 28 -8.04 10.29 -13.08
C ARG A 28 -8.00 10.16 -14.59
N ILE A 29 -9.12 10.49 -15.22
CA ILE A 29 -9.26 10.62 -16.67
C ILE A 29 -9.81 12.02 -16.96
N TRP A 30 -9.13 12.74 -17.83
CA TRP A 30 -9.62 13.99 -18.43
C TRP A 30 -10.11 13.70 -19.82
N ARG A 31 -11.37 14.01 -20.06
CA ARG A 31 -12.04 13.93 -21.39
C ARG A 31 -12.82 15.21 -21.61
N GLU A 32 -12.57 15.90 -22.71
CA GLU A 32 -13.28 17.16 -23.07
C GLU A 32 -13.30 18.20 -21.92
N GLY A 33 -12.18 18.34 -21.20
CA GLY A 33 -12.07 19.27 -20.08
C GLY A 33 -12.76 18.85 -18.78
N LYS A 34 -13.43 17.70 -18.76
CA LYS A 34 -14.04 17.13 -17.55
C LYS A 34 -13.15 16.05 -16.96
N VAL A 35 -13.07 16.06 -15.63
CA VAL A 35 -12.33 15.05 -14.87
C VAL A 35 -13.29 14.00 -14.34
N SER A 36 -12.90 12.74 -14.42
CA SER A 36 -13.68 11.63 -13.85
C SER A 36 -12.77 10.61 -13.17
N ILE A 37 -13.32 9.95 -12.15
CA ILE A 37 -12.69 8.78 -11.55
C ILE A 37 -12.98 7.58 -12.45
N PRO A 38 -11.95 6.86 -12.91
CA PRO A 38 -12.16 5.70 -13.75
C PRO A 38 -12.76 4.55 -12.95
N THR A 39 -13.87 4.02 -13.39
CA THR A 39 -14.41 2.72 -12.97
C THR A 39 -13.78 1.60 -13.79
N SER A 40 -13.91 0.35 -13.35
CA SER A 40 -13.31 -0.80 -14.05
C SER A 40 -13.86 -1.01 -15.47
N ASP A 41 -15.13 -0.66 -15.66
CA ASP A 41 -15.90 -0.74 -16.90
C ASP A 41 -15.73 0.50 -17.81
N LYS A 42 -15.06 1.55 -17.31
CA LYS A 42 -14.84 2.76 -18.10
C LYS A 42 -14.01 2.46 -19.33
N VAL A 43 -14.54 2.85 -20.46
CA VAL A 43 -13.91 2.68 -21.77
C VAL A 43 -13.01 3.87 -22.08
N LEU A 44 -11.80 3.58 -22.57
CA LEU A 44 -10.85 4.61 -23.02
C LEU A 44 -11.13 5.01 -24.48
N GLU A 45 -10.99 6.29 -24.75
CA GLU A 45 -11.16 6.88 -26.06
C GLU A 45 -9.89 7.60 -26.50
N GLU A 46 -9.82 7.93 -27.78
CA GLU A 46 -8.73 8.71 -28.32
C GLU A 46 -8.60 10.06 -27.63
N ALA A 47 -7.37 10.50 -27.42
CA ALA A 47 -7.03 11.75 -26.77
C ALA A 47 -7.44 11.88 -25.27
N ASP A 48 -7.97 10.83 -24.63
CA ASP A 48 -8.10 10.82 -23.18
C ASP A 48 -6.75 11.09 -22.51
N ARG A 49 -6.76 11.94 -21.49
CA ARG A 49 -5.56 12.18 -20.68
C ARG A 49 -5.68 11.41 -19.37
N LEU A 50 -4.69 10.59 -19.08
CA LEU A 50 -4.69 9.68 -17.95
C LEU A 50 -3.63 10.09 -16.92
N LEU A 51 -4.04 10.21 -15.65
CA LEU A 51 -3.09 10.22 -14.54
C LEU A 51 -2.88 8.78 -14.08
N VAL A 52 -1.71 8.23 -14.39
CA VAL A 52 -1.35 6.86 -14.09
C VAL A 52 -0.32 6.81 -12.97
N ILE A 53 -0.54 5.94 -12.00
CA ILE A 53 0.39 5.67 -10.91
C ILE A 53 1.00 4.30 -11.15
N THR A 54 2.31 4.26 -11.24
CA THR A 54 3.09 3.06 -11.55
C THR A 54 4.50 3.16 -10.97
N THR A 55 5.31 2.13 -11.17
CA THR A 55 6.74 2.18 -10.84
C THR A 55 7.52 2.78 -12.00
N GLU A 56 8.65 3.42 -11.71
CA GLU A 56 9.50 4.08 -12.72
C GLU A 56 9.95 3.10 -13.81
N LYS A 57 10.21 1.84 -13.44
CA LYS A 57 10.62 0.76 -14.35
C LYS A 57 9.54 0.42 -15.40
N ASP A 58 8.29 0.65 -15.07
CA ASP A 58 7.15 0.27 -15.90
C ASP A 58 6.71 1.40 -16.86
N VAL A 59 7.25 2.61 -16.68
CA VAL A 59 6.90 3.79 -17.51
C VAL A 59 7.13 3.55 -19.01
N PRO A 60 8.25 2.96 -19.48
CA PRO A 60 8.45 2.73 -20.90
C PRO A 60 7.40 1.80 -21.53
N ALA A 61 7.02 0.74 -20.82
CA ALA A 61 5.99 -0.19 -21.27
C ALA A 61 4.60 0.45 -21.32
N LEU A 62 4.29 1.34 -20.36
CA LEU A 62 3.04 2.09 -20.34
C LEU A 62 2.98 3.17 -21.41
N THR A 63 4.14 3.73 -21.82
CA THR A 63 4.22 4.65 -22.95
C THR A 63 3.85 3.93 -24.26
N ILE A 64 4.30 2.70 -24.44
CA ILE A 64 3.89 1.87 -25.59
C ILE A 64 2.39 1.54 -25.52
N LEU A 65 1.88 1.23 -24.32
CA LEU A 65 0.49 0.84 -24.12
C LEU A 65 -0.50 1.99 -24.33
N PHE A 66 -0.27 3.13 -23.69
CA PHE A 66 -1.20 4.27 -23.70
C PHE A 66 -0.88 5.28 -24.78
N GLY A 67 0.39 5.59 -25.03
CA GLY A 67 0.84 6.62 -25.94
C GLY A 67 1.79 7.61 -25.27
N GLU A 68 1.72 8.87 -25.64
CA GLU A 68 2.67 9.91 -25.24
C GLU A 68 2.58 10.23 -23.74
N GLN A 69 3.73 10.30 -23.08
CA GLN A 69 3.86 10.78 -21.71
C GLN A 69 3.94 12.32 -21.73
N GLU A 70 3.07 12.97 -20.98
CA GLU A 70 3.15 14.43 -20.78
C GLU A 70 4.37 14.79 -19.92
N ASN A 71 5.11 15.79 -20.32
CA ASN A 71 6.28 16.30 -19.58
C ASN A 71 5.82 17.20 -18.42
N ARG A 72 5.15 16.63 -17.43
CA ARG A 72 4.72 17.31 -16.21
C ARG A 72 5.02 16.43 -15.00
N ASP A 73 5.73 16.98 -14.03
CA ASP A 73 5.99 16.28 -12.76
C ASP A 73 4.77 16.35 -11.85
N TRP A 74 4.08 15.22 -11.72
CA TRP A 74 2.91 15.05 -10.87
C TRP A 74 3.25 14.51 -9.47
N ASN A 75 4.54 14.37 -9.13
CA ASN A 75 5.00 13.88 -7.84
C ASN A 75 5.33 15.00 -6.84
N LYS A 76 5.25 16.25 -7.24
CA LYS A 76 5.48 17.39 -6.35
C LYS A 76 4.48 17.39 -5.20
N GLU A 77 4.97 17.62 -3.98
CA GLU A 77 4.14 17.65 -2.77
C GLU A 77 3.20 18.87 -2.71
N ASP A 78 3.54 19.94 -3.40
CA ASP A 78 2.85 21.24 -3.43
C ASP A 78 1.76 21.34 -4.50
N ILE A 79 1.47 20.26 -5.23
CA ILE A 79 0.38 20.27 -6.21
C ILE A 79 -0.96 20.40 -5.50
N ASP A 80 -1.62 21.53 -5.70
CA ASP A 80 -3.00 21.74 -5.26
C ASP A 80 -3.96 20.98 -6.19
N TRP A 81 -4.26 19.74 -5.82
CA TRP A 81 -5.18 18.90 -6.54
C TRP A 81 -6.61 19.46 -6.57
N ASN A 82 -7.00 20.25 -5.57
CA ASN A 82 -8.33 20.84 -5.49
C ASN A 82 -8.47 22.01 -6.46
N ALA A 83 -7.37 22.74 -6.74
CA ALA A 83 -7.36 23.77 -7.76
C ALA A 83 -7.41 23.20 -9.19
N ILE A 84 -6.83 22.00 -9.40
CA ILE A 84 -6.84 21.33 -10.71
C ILE A 84 -8.20 20.71 -11.01
N ASP A 85 -8.90 20.27 -9.98
CA ASP A 85 -10.17 19.56 -10.08
C ASP A 85 -11.10 19.97 -8.93
N SER A 86 -11.97 20.92 -9.20
CA SER A 86 -12.92 21.45 -8.20
C SER A 86 -14.00 20.43 -7.78
N GLN A 87 -14.19 19.35 -8.52
CA GLN A 87 -15.21 18.34 -8.25
C GLN A 87 -14.68 17.19 -7.38
N LEU A 88 -13.39 16.90 -7.46
CA LEU A 88 -12.77 15.78 -6.77
C LEU A 88 -11.72 16.27 -5.77
N ILE A 89 -11.90 15.94 -4.51
CA ILE A 89 -10.91 16.21 -3.48
C ILE A 89 -9.99 15.01 -3.27
N SER A 90 -8.75 15.30 -2.86
CA SER A 90 -7.80 14.28 -2.43
C SER A 90 -7.62 14.35 -0.92
N LYS A 91 -7.78 13.23 -0.23
CA LYS A 91 -7.65 13.14 1.22
C LYS A 91 -6.82 11.94 1.64
N HIS A 92 -6.08 12.11 2.73
CA HIS A 92 -5.35 11.02 3.37
C HIS A 92 -6.19 10.43 4.50
N ILE A 93 -6.45 9.13 4.44
CA ILE A 93 -7.19 8.38 5.46
C ILE A 93 -6.28 7.30 6.04
N ILE A 94 -6.26 7.15 7.35
CA ILE A 94 -5.52 6.11 8.03
C ILE A 94 -6.49 4.97 8.38
N ILE A 95 -6.09 3.75 8.04
CA ILE A 95 -6.87 2.56 8.41
C ILE A 95 -6.75 2.35 9.91
N THR A 96 -7.87 2.51 10.62
CA THR A 96 -7.98 2.29 12.07
C THR A 96 -9.03 1.24 12.43
N ASN A 97 -9.83 0.81 11.45
CA ASN A 97 -10.80 -0.26 11.61
C ASN A 97 -10.11 -1.62 11.55
N THR A 98 -10.18 -2.38 12.65
CA THR A 98 -9.56 -3.70 12.78
C THR A 98 -10.12 -4.74 11.82
N GLU A 99 -11.39 -4.60 11.41
CA GLU A 99 -12.03 -5.50 10.47
C GLU A 99 -11.45 -5.44 9.05
N ILE A 100 -10.78 -4.32 8.72
CA ILE A 100 -10.12 -4.13 7.42
C ILE A 100 -8.74 -4.79 7.39
N ASN A 101 -8.16 -5.01 8.57
CA ASN A 101 -6.83 -5.60 8.67
C ASN A 101 -6.78 -7.00 8.02
N GLY A 102 -5.84 -7.21 7.12
CA GLY A 102 -5.67 -8.47 6.39
C GLY A 102 -6.57 -8.65 5.16
N LYS A 103 -7.54 -7.75 4.91
CA LYS A 103 -8.39 -7.83 3.71
C LYS A 103 -7.67 -7.28 2.48
N LYS A 104 -7.97 -7.86 1.32
CA LYS A 104 -7.48 -7.33 0.03
C LYS A 104 -8.23 -6.05 -0.32
N LEU A 105 -7.51 -5.06 -0.85
CA LEU A 105 -8.11 -3.79 -1.29
C LEU A 105 -9.28 -4.00 -2.26
N GLY A 106 -9.13 -4.90 -3.24
CA GLY A 106 -10.17 -5.19 -4.23
C GLY A 106 -11.43 -5.81 -3.64
N SER A 107 -11.33 -6.56 -2.52
CA SER A 107 -12.51 -7.17 -1.89
C SER A 107 -13.44 -6.15 -1.24
N LEU A 108 -12.94 -4.96 -0.90
CA LEU A 108 -13.73 -3.89 -0.31
C LEU A 108 -14.60 -3.15 -1.34
N ARG A 109 -14.34 -3.32 -2.63
CA ARG A 109 -15.07 -2.71 -3.75
C ARG A 109 -15.33 -1.21 -3.60
N LEU A 110 -14.46 -0.48 -2.88
CA LEU A 110 -14.65 0.92 -2.52
C LEU A 110 -14.86 1.83 -3.72
N ARG A 111 -14.21 1.53 -4.85
CA ARG A 111 -14.37 2.25 -6.11
C ARG A 111 -15.81 2.15 -6.63
N ASN A 112 -16.35 0.96 -6.69
CA ASN A 112 -17.68 0.72 -7.27
C ASN A 112 -18.80 1.13 -6.32
N THR A 113 -18.59 0.96 -5.00
CA THR A 113 -19.62 1.26 -3.98
C THR A 113 -19.72 2.74 -3.67
N TYR A 114 -18.59 3.44 -3.61
CA TYR A 114 -18.55 4.85 -3.17
C TYR A 114 -18.08 5.82 -4.24
N GLY A 115 -17.71 5.36 -5.43
CA GLY A 115 -17.19 6.23 -6.50
C GLY A 115 -15.87 6.89 -6.15
N ILE A 116 -15.05 6.26 -5.31
CA ILE A 116 -13.73 6.79 -4.92
C ILE A 116 -12.59 6.00 -5.56
N ASN A 117 -11.44 6.62 -5.71
CA ASN A 117 -10.23 5.94 -6.13
C ASN A 117 -9.16 6.03 -5.04
N ILE A 118 -8.48 4.90 -4.79
CA ILE A 118 -7.31 4.86 -3.94
C ILE A 118 -6.09 4.84 -4.84
N SER A 119 -5.32 5.90 -4.78
CA SER A 119 -4.18 6.09 -5.68
C SER A 119 -2.89 5.51 -5.10
N ARG A 120 -2.66 5.70 -3.81
CA ARG A 120 -1.43 5.29 -3.12
C ARG A 120 -1.73 4.77 -1.73
N VAL A 121 -0.88 3.86 -1.26
CA VAL A 121 -0.87 3.36 0.12
C VAL A 121 0.51 3.61 0.70
N LEU A 122 0.59 4.33 1.81
CA LEU A 122 1.83 4.57 2.53
C LEU A 122 1.84 3.68 3.77
N ARG A 123 2.78 2.73 3.84
CA ARG A 123 2.99 1.81 4.95
C ARG A 123 4.38 2.01 5.54
N SER A 124 4.46 2.45 6.79
CA SER A 124 5.75 2.64 7.49
C SER A 124 6.79 3.45 6.70
N GLY A 125 6.34 4.45 5.93
CA GLY A 125 7.20 5.29 5.10
C GLY A 125 7.46 4.78 3.69
N VAL A 126 7.01 3.56 3.34
CA VAL A 126 7.14 2.99 1.99
C VAL A 126 5.86 3.22 1.20
N GLN A 127 5.97 3.75 -0.01
CA GLN A 127 4.86 3.90 -0.94
C GLN A 127 4.59 2.58 -1.66
N LEU A 128 3.35 2.12 -1.57
CA LEU A 128 2.86 0.91 -2.24
C LEU A 128 1.82 1.29 -3.29
N LEU A 129 1.83 0.58 -4.40
CA LEU A 129 0.80 0.73 -5.42
C LEU A 129 -0.52 0.12 -4.94
N ALA A 130 -1.62 0.87 -5.07
CA ALA A 130 -2.96 0.46 -4.62
C ALA A 130 -3.60 -0.57 -5.57
N THR A 131 -2.98 -1.73 -5.73
CA THR A 131 -3.51 -2.81 -6.56
C THR A 131 -4.63 -3.58 -5.84
N PRO A 132 -5.57 -4.21 -6.56
CA PRO A 132 -6.66 -4.98 -5.96
C PRO A 132 -6.20 -6.11 -5.02
N ASN A 133 -5.03 -6.69 -5.30
CA ASN A 133 -4.45 -7.78 -4.49
C ASN A 133 -3.66 -7.30 -3.27
N LEU A 134 -3.47 -5.99 -3.10
CA LEU A 134 -2.78 -5.45 -1.95
C LEU A 134 -3.56 -5.76 -0.67
N VAL A 135 -2.91 -6.45 0.26
CA VAL A 135 -3.47 -6.72 1.60
C VAL A 135 -3.27 -5.49 2.46
N LEU A 136 -4.39 -4.93 2.96
CA LEU A 136 -4.40 -3.76 3.81
C LEU A 136 -4.02 -4.11 5.26
N GLN A 137 -3.37 -3.17 5.93
CA GLN A 137 -2.96 -3.30 7.33
C GLN A 137 -3.39 -2.08 8.13
N LEU A 138 -3.59 -2.29 9.43
CA LEU A 138 -3.80 -1.18 10.36
C LEU A 138 -2.63 -0.20 10.28
N GLY A 139 -2.94 1.10 10.29
CA GLY A 139 -1.95 2.16 10.16
C GLY A 139 -1.55 2.50 8.74
N ASP A 140 -2.00 1.75 7.72
CA ASP A 140 -1.82 2.16 6.34
C ASP A 140 -2.48 3.52 6.10
N ARG A 141 -1.76 4.44 5.49
CA ARG A 141 -2.29 5.73 5.05
C ARG A 141 -2.65 5.63 3.58
N LEU A 142 -3.93 5.75 3.30
CA LEU A 142 -4.48 5.71 1.94
C LEU A 142 -4.62 7.13 1.39
N THR A 143 -4.16 7.38 0.18
CA THR A 143 -4.49 8.59 -0.59
C THR A 143 -5.73 8.29 -1.41
N ILE A 144 -6.85 8.89 -1.03
CA ILE A 144 -8.17 8.68 -1.61
C ILE A 144 -8.57 9.91 -2.41
N VAL A 145 -9.11 9.68 -3.58
CA VAL A 145 -9.64 10.72 -4.48
C VAL A 145 -11.12 10.44 -4.72
N GLY A 146 -11.96 11.45 -4.54
CA GLY A 146 -13.40 11.32 -4.73
C GLY A 146 -14.15 12.58 -4.35
N GLU A 147 -15.47 12.55 -4.51
CA GLU A 147 -16.34 13.60 -4.00
C GLU A 147 -16.30 13.67 -2.46
N ALA A 148 -16.47 14.85 -1.90
CA ALA A 148 -16.38 15.07 -0.45
C ALA A 148 -17.32 14.15 0.36
N ALA A 149 -18.56 13.99 -0.09
CA ALA A 149 -19.54 13.12 0.56
C ALA A 149 -19.14 11.63 0.50
N ALA A 150 -18.64 11.18 -0.64
CA ALA A 150 -18.15 9.82 -0.83
C ALA A 150 -16.96 9.50 0.10
N ILE A 151 -16.02 10.43 0.21
CA ILE A 151 -14.86 10.29 1.09
C ILE A 151 -15.29 10.20 2.56
N GLN A 152 -16.26 11.00 3.02
CA GLN A 152 -16.77 10.91 4.38
C GLN A 152 -17.39 9.54 4.68
N ASN A 153 -18.11 8.94 3.73
CA ASN A 153 -18.66 7.60 3.90
C ASN A 153 -17.55 6.53 3.98
N VAL A 154 -16.52 6.66 3.17
CA VAL A 154 -15.36 5.75 3.20
C VAL A 154 -14.56 5.90 4.51
N GLU A 155 -14.47 7.11 5.07
CA GLU A 155 -13.86 7.34 6.39
C GLU A 155 -14.54 6.52 7.49
N LYS A 156 -15.87 6.41 7.47
CA LYS A 156 -16.61 5.59 8.44
C LYS A 156 -16.27 4.10 8.32
N VAL A 157 -16.06 3.63 7.10
CA VAL A 157 -15.72 2.22 6.82
C VAL A 157 -14.27 1.90 7.21
N LEU A 158 -13.34 2.76 6.80
CA LEU A 158 -11.89 2.53 7.04
C LEU A 158 -11.46 2.91 8.46
N GLY A 159 -12.25 3.71 9.11
CA GLY A 159 -11.93 4.32 10.39
C GLY A 159 -11.13 5.60 10.25
N ASN A 160 -10.58 6.38 10.59
CA ASN A 160 -9.74 7.59 10.48
C ASN A 160 -9.53 8.24 11.85
N THR A 161 -9.70 7.44 12.91
CA THR A 161 -9.58 7.92 14.28
C THR A 161 -8.17 7.65 14.77
N VAL A 162 -7.28 8.62 14.64
CA VAL A 162 -5.86 8.52 15.07
C VAL A 162 -5.72 8.14 16.55
N LYS A 163 -6.74 8.40 17.37
CA LYS A 163 -6.75 8.04 18.80
C LYS A 163 -6.63 6.53 19.04
N THR A 164 -7.21 5.71 18.16
CA THR A 164 -7.19 4.23 18.27
C THR A 164 -5.82 3.61 17.96
N LEU A 165 -4.93 4.35 17.30
CA LEU A 165 -3.60 3.89 16.92
C LEU A 165 -2.48 4.38 17.85
N LYS A 166 -2.81 5.09 18.93
CA LYS A 166 -1.79 5.68 19.81
C LYS A 166 -1.06 4.64 20.66
N ASP A 167 -1.73 3.55 21.00
CA ASP A 167 -1.16 2.53 21.86
C ASP A 167 -0.58 1.37 21.02
N PRO A 168 0.76 1.23 20.96
CA PRO A 168 1.39 0.10 20.29
C PRO A 168 1.02 -1.20 21.06
N ASN A 169 0.67 -2.23 20.33
CA ASN A 169 0.42 -3.55 20.94
C ASN A 169 1.74 -4.19 21.37
N LEU A 170 2.21 -3.83 22.56
CA LEU A 170 3.46 -4.36 23.12
C LEU A 170 3.40 -5.88 23.31
N ALA A 171 2.22 -6.44 23.58
CA ALA A 171 2.07 -7.88 23.76
C ALA A 171 2.50 -8.66 22.51
N SER A 172 2.10 -8.23 21.31
CA SER A 172 2.51 -8.88 20.05
C SER A 172 4.03 -8.83 19.84
N ILE A 173 4.69 -7.75 20.26
CA ILE A 173 6.15 -7.60 20.17
C ILE A 173 6.85 -8.60 21.11
N PHE A 174 6.41 -8.65 22.38
CA PHE A 174 6.99 -9.58 23.36
C PHE A 174 6.77 -11.04 22.99
N ILE A 175 5.58 -11.41 22.54
CA ILE A 175 5.29 -12.76 22.04
C ILE A 175 6.21 -13.12 20.87
N GLY A 176 6.39 -12.19 19.93
CA GLY A 176 7.32 -12.37 18.79
C GLY A 176 8.77 -12.59 19.23
N ILE A 177 9.24 -11.85 20.24
CA ILE A 177 10.58 -12.03 20.80
C ILE A 177 10.73 -13.40 21.47
N VAL A 178 9.79 -13.79 22.32
CA VAL A 178 9.84 -15.07 23.03
C VAL A 178 9.83 -16.24 22.04
N LEU A 179 8.92 -16.23 21.08
CA LEU A 179 8.86 -17.25 20.02
C LEU A 179 10.16 -17.27 19.20
N GLY A 180 10.72 -16.10 18.91
CA GLY A 180 11.98 -15.98 18.20
C GLY A 180 13.15 -16.59 18.95
N LEU A 181 13.24 -16.36 20.26
CA LEU A 181 14.28 -16.96 21.12
C LEU A 181 14.13 -18.48 21.18
N MET A 182 12.89 -18.99 21.29
CA MET A 182 12.64 -20.43 21.27
C MET A 182 13.10 -21.06 19.95
N VAL A 183 12.72 -20.49 18.82
CA VAL A 183 13.12 -20.96 17.46
C VAL A 183 14.64 -20.84 17.27
N GLY A 184 15.25 -19.75 17.74
CA GLY A 184 16.69 -19.53 17.64
C GLY A 184 17.53 -20.51 18.46
N SER A 185 16.95 -21.11 19.50
CA SER A 185 17.61 -22.10 20.37
C SER A 185 17.57 -23.52 19.82
N ILE A 186 16.74 -23.80 18.82
CA ILE A 186 16.60 -25.13 18.25
C ILE A 186 17.87 -25.51 17.48
N PRO A 187 18.53 -26.66 17.85
CA PRO A 187 19.68 -27.16 17.09
C PRO A 187 19.22 -27.78 15.76
N ILE A 188 19.74 -27.29 14.64
CA ILE A 188 19.45 -27.80 13.30
C ILE A 188 20.63 -28.69 12.90
N ALA A 189 20.40 -29.97 12.68
CA ALA A 189 21.37 -30.88 12.13
C ALA A 189 21.42 -30.74 10.61
N ILE A 190 22.53 -30.27 10.08
CA ILE A 190 22.74 -30.14 8.63
C ILE A 190 23.62 -31.32 8.17
N PRO A 191 23.21 -32.14 7.18
CA PRO A 191 24.04 -33.20 6.64
C PRO A 191 25.38 -32.65 6.15
N GLY A 192 26.49 -33.24 6.65
CA GLY A 192 27.84 -32.80 6.31
C GLY A 192 28.55 -31.89 7.30
N ILE A 193 27.86 -31.46 8.36
CA ILE A 193 28.46 -30.66 9.46
C ILE A 193 28.43 -31.46 10.75
N SER A 194 29.62 -31.62 11.37
CA SER A 194 29.78 -32.47 12.56
C SER A 194 29.16 -31.95 13.85
N SER A 195 28.74 -30.67 13.87
CA SER A 195 28.08 -30.04 15.03
C SER A 195 26.75 -29.41 14.62
N PRO A 196 25.69 -29.52 15.44
CA PRO A 196 24.40 -28.89 15.13
C PRO A 196 24.52 -27.36 15.12
N VAL A 197 24.02 -26.72 14.06
CA VAL A 197 24.01 -25.28 13.88
C VAL A 197 22.74 -24.73 14.54
N LYS A 198 22.89 -23.64 15.33
CA LYS A 198 21.77 -22.91 15.92
C LYS A 198 21.65 -21.56 15.23
N LEU A 199 20.43 -21.08 14.98
CA LEU A 199 20.19 -19.71 14.48
C LEU A 199 20.65 -18.63 15.47
N GLY A 200 20.77 -19.00 16.75
CA GLY A 200 21.20 -18.12 17.81
C GLY A 200 20.13 -17.14 18.28
N LEU A 201 20.50 -16.37 19.30
CA LEU A 201 19.59 -15.42 19.97
C LEU A 201 19.18 -14.26 19.07
N ALA A 202 19.96 -13.93 18.06
CA ALA A 202 19.66 -12.86 17.10
C ALA A 202 18.89 -13.37 15.88
N GLY A 203 19.27 -14.50 15.29
CA GLY A 203 18.69 -15.03 14.06
C GLY A 203 17.23 -15.49 14.24
N GLY A 204 16.91 -16.14 15.35
CA GLY A 204 15.56 -16.60 15.64
C GLY A 204 14.52 -15.47 15.64
N PRO A 205 14.68 -14.42 16.44
CA PRO A 205 13.74 -13.29 16.47
C PRO A 205 13.59 -12.57 15.13
N ILE A 206 14.66 -12.48 14.34
CA ILE A 206 14.59 -11.86 13.01
C ILE A 206 13.67 -12.69 12.08
N ILE A 207 13.85 -13.99 12.00
CA ILE A 207 13.04 -14.88 11.16
C ILE A 207 11.60 -14.88 11.62
N VAL A 208 11.33 -15.05 12.92
CA VAL A 208 9.98 -15.02 13.47
C VAL A 208 9.32 -13.65 13.25
N GLY A 209 10.06 -12.56 13.42
CA GLY A 209 9.57 -11.22 13.16
C GLY A 209 9.14 -11.01 11.70
N ILE A 210 9.92 -11.52 10.74
CA ILE A 210 9.57 -11.49 9.31
C ILE A 210 8.30 -12.32 9.06
N LEU A 211 8.21 -13.51 9.62
CA LEU A 211 7.05 -14.39 9.45
C LEU A 211 5.77 -13.76 10.04
N ILE A 212 5.84 -13.21 11.25
CA ILE A 212 4.72 -12.48 11.88
C ILE A 212 4.35 -11.25 11.06
N GLY A 213 5.32 -10.49 10.53
CA GLY A 213 5.07 -9.34 9.67
C GLY A 213 4.35 -9.71 8.36
N CYS A 214 4.72 -10.84 7.76
CA CYS A 214 4.11 -11.31 6.51
C CYS A 214 2.73 -11.97 6.71
N TYR A 215 2.60 -12.81 7.73
CA TYR A 215 1.41 -13.64 7.91
C TYR A 215 0.47 -13.14 9.01
N GLY A 216 0.96 -12.36 9.98
CA GLY A 216 0.19 -11.83 11.10
C GLY A 216 -1.09 -11.11 10.71
N PRO A 217 -1.08 -10.20 9.70
CA PRO A 217 -2.30 -9.53 9.25
C PRO A 217 -3.37 -10.49 8.71
N ARG A 218 -2.96 -11.62 8.10
CA ARG A 218 -3.88 -12.66 7.61
C ARG A 218 -4.53 -13.45 8.74
N LEU A 219 -3.84 -13.55 9.87
CA LEU A 219 -4.29 -14.22 11.09
C LEU A 219 -5.00 -13.26 12.06
N HIS A 220 -5.38 -12.06 11.58
CA HIS A 220 -5.98 -10.98 12.37
C HIS A 220 -5.14 -10.52 13.57
N MET A 221 -3.83 -10.79 13.57
CA MET A 221 -2.93 -10.29 14.60
C MET A 221 -2.69 -8.80 14.39
N LEU A 222 -2.80 -8.03 15.46
CA LEU A 222 -2.50 -6.59 15.46
C LEU A 222 -0.98 -6.40 15.56
N THR A 223 -0.31 -6.34 14.43
CA THR A 223 1.15 -6.13 14.34
C THR A 223 1.53 -4.65 14.18
N TYR A 224 0.54 -3.76 14.31
CA TYR A 224 0.76 -2.33 14.15
C TYR A 224 1.62 -1.77 15.27
N THR A 225 2.66 -1.03 14.89
CA THR A 225 3.51 -0.25 15.80
C THR A 225 3.62 1.17 15.24
N THR A 226 3.50 2.19 16.12
CA THR A 226 3.68 3.58 15.68
C THR A 226 5.13 3.81 15.26
N ARG A 227 5.34 4.69 14.28
CA ARG A 227 6.70 5.04 13.83
C ARG A 227 7.59 5.51 14.97
N SER A 228 7.03 6.29 15.90
CA SER A 228 7.74 6.78 17.08
C SER A 228 8.18 5.65 18.00
N ALA A 229 7.29 4.68 18.28
CA ALA A 229 7.63 3.52 19.11
C ALA A 229 8.69 2.64 18.43
N SER A 230 8.60 2.43 17.11
CA SER A 230 9.60 1.67 16.34
C SER A 230 10.99 2.33 16.40
N LEU A 231 11.05 3.66 16.23
CA LEU A 231 12.31 4.41 16.32
C LEU A 231 12.91 4.37 17.73
N MET A 232 12.07 4.46 18.77
CA MET A 232 12.48 4.37 20.16
C MET A 232 13.05 2.98 20.49
N LEU A 233 12.35 1.90 20.10
CA LEU A 233 12.82 0.53 20.30
C LEU A 233 14.13 0.27 19.57
N ARG A 234 14.28 0.79 18.35
CA ARG A 234 15.53 0.72 17.59
C ARG A 234 16.67 1.44 18.31
N GLY A 235 16.42 2.64 18.84
CA GLY A 235 17.41 3.41 19.60
C GLY A 235 17.86 2.67 20.85
N ILE A 236 16.92 2.13 21.64
CA ILE A 236 17.22 1.34 22.85
C ILE A 236 18.03 0.09 22.48
N GLY A 237 17.59 -0.67 21.44
CA GLY A 237 18.29 -1.87 21.00
C GLY A 237 19.72 -1.60 20.56
N LEU A 238 19.94 -0.51 19.83
CA LEU A 238 21.27 -0.10 19.38
C LEU A 238 22.18 0.32 20.55
N SER A 239 21.61 1.06 21.51
CA SER A 239 22.35 1.50 22.72
C SER A 239 22.76 0.31 23.59
N LEU A 240 21.86 -0.66 23.80
CA LEU A 240 22.14 -1.88 24.52
C LEU A 240 23.22 -2.73 23.85
N TYR A 241 23.11 -2.86 22.49
CA TYR A 241 24.12 -3.58 21.72
C TYR A 241 25.50 -2.96 21.85
N LEU A 242 25.60 -1.62 21.73
CA LEU A 242 26.90 -0.91 21.90
C LEU A 242 27.43 -0.97 23.33
N ALA A 243 26.55 -1.04 24.34
CA ALA A 243 26.97 -1.17 25.73
C ALA A 243 27.50 -2.57 26.08
N CYS A 244 27.18 -3.59 25.28
CA CYS A 244 27.65 -4.97 25.46
C CYS A 244 28.91 -5.31 24.64
N LEU A 245 29.36 -4.38 23.79
CA LEU A 245 30.62 -4.48 23.03
C LEU A 245 31.78 -3.93 23.85
#